data_2517a767cf4aa13c8b207cdc0e50978d
#
_entry.id   2517a767cf4aa13c8b207cdc0e50978d
#
_cell.length_a   1.000
_cell.length_b   1.000
_cell.length_c   1.000
_cell.angle_alpha   90.00
_cell.angle_beta   90.00
_cell.angle_gamma   90.00
#
_symmetry.space_group_name_H-M   'P 1'
#
loop_
_entity.id
_entity.type
_entity.pdbx_description
1 polymer ?
#
loop_
_entity_poly.entity_id
_entity_poly.type
_entity_poly.pdbx_seq_one_letter_code
_entity_poly.pdbx_strand_id
1 'polypeptide(L)'
;MCIRDSIEAAKKAGKYAIGVDTDQDGMAPGHVLTSMMKRVDVAVDDVIKQHSNGSLRGGNTLNYGLVENGVALSEMKHTRNKIPSKYIQRVEKMKKDIISGKIKVWDVTQQGYPSYMN
;
A
#
# COMPACT_ATOMS: atom_id res chain seq x y z
N MET A 1 -19.14 2.85 5.08
CA MET A 1 -18.37 4.11 4.99
C MET A 1 -17.54 4.01 3.72
N CYS A 2 -17.74 4.90 2.78
CA CYS A 2 -16.99 4.91 1.52
C CYS A 2 -15.70 5.72 1.72
N ILE A 3 -14.56 5.21 1.25
CA ILE A 3 -13.26 5.90 1.34
C ILE A 3 -13.32 7.28 0.66
N ARG A 4 -14.10 7.38 -0.42
CA ARG A 4 -14.34 8.63 -1.14
C ARG A 4 -14.96 9.70 -0.23
N ASP A 5 -15.95 9.33 0.58
CA ASP A 5 -16.62 10.25 1.51
C ASP A 5 -15.64 10.76 2.58
N SER A 6 -14.74 9.89 3.05
CA SER A 6 -13.71 10.26 4.03
C SER A 6 -12.68 11.25 3.44
N ILE A 7 -12.28 11.06 2.18
CA ILE A 7 -11.37 11.98 1.48
C ILE A 7 -12.01 13.35 1.30
N GLU A 8 -13.30 13.39 0.90
CA GLU A 8 -14.03 14.66 0.76
C GLU A 8 -14.23 15.35 2.11
N ALA A 9 -14.55 14.60 3.16
CA ALA A 9 -14.68 15.14 4.50
C ALA A 9 -13.35 15.74 5.01
N ALA A 10 -12.24 15.04 4.78
CA ALA A 10 -10.91 15.55 5.11
C ALA A 10 -10.60 16.85 4.36
N LYS A 11 -10.90 16.92 3.05
CA LYS A 11 -10.74 18.12 2.25
C LYS A 11 -11.56 19.28 2.79
N LYS A 12 -12.87 19.06 3.09
CA LYS A 12 -13.76 20.09 3.66
C LYS A 12 -13.26 20.60 5.01
N ALA A 13 -12.69 19.70 5.82
CA ALA A 13 -12.12 20.05 7.13
C ALA A 13 -10.70 20.65 7.07
N GLY A 14 -10.12 20.85 5.88
CA GLY A 14 -8.74 21.32 5.72
C GLY A 14 -7.69 20.34 6.26
N LYS A 15 -8.02 19.04 6.31
CA LYS A 15 -7.15 17.96 6.82
C LYS A 15 -6.62 17.10 5.68
N TYR A 16 -5.76 16.15 6.02
CA TYR A 16 -5.20 15.19 5.09
C TYR A 16 -5.85 13.82 5.22
N ALA A 17 -5.84 13.09 4.12
CA ALA A 17 -6.25 11.68 4.05
C ALA A 17 -5.16 10.83 3.42
N ILE A 18 -5.25 9.52 3.61
CA ILE A 18 -4.48 8.51 2.89
C ILE A 18 -5.47 7.66 2.10
N GLY A 19 -5.26 7.56 0.80
CA GLY A 19 -6.05 6.71 -0.09
C GLY A 19 -5.70 5.22 0.07
N VAL A 20 -6.57 4.35 -0.42
CA VAL A 20 -6.42 2.89 -0.33
C VAL A 20 -6.86 2.24 -1.65
N ASP A 21 -6.29 1.08 -1.95
CA ASP A 21 -6.54 0.20 -3.09
C ASP A 21 -5.95 0.70 -4.42
N THR A 22 -6.30 1.89 -4.85
CA THR A 22 -5.80 2.51 -6.08
C THR A 22 -5.20 3.87 -5.81
N ASP A 23 -4.54 4.46 -6.80
CA ASP A 23 -4.07 5.86 -6.71
C ASP A 23 -5.29 6.80 -6.64
N GLN A 24 -5.52 7.36 -5.47
CA GLN A 24 -6.59 8.32 -5.18
C GLN A 24 -6.07 9.75 -5.01
N ASP A 25 -4.79 10.01 -5.32
CA ASP A 25 -4.15 11.32 -5.14
C ASP A 25 -4.89 12.43 -5.89
N GLY A 26 -5.50 12.08 -7.04
CA GLY A 26 -6.27 13.00 -7.88
C GLY A 26 -7.70 13.28 -7.38
N MET A 27 -8.22 12.54 -6.39
CA MET A 27 -9.60 12.75 -5.90
C MET A 27 -9.74 14.05 -5.10
N ALA A 28 -8.70 14.41 -4.34
CA ALA A 28 -8.62 15.68 -3.62
C ALA A 28 -7.18 16.20 -3.67
N PRO A 29 -6.75 16.81 -4.79
CA PRO A 29 -5.38 17.26 -4.97
C PRO A 29 -4.89 18.13 -3.82
N GLY A 30 -3.76 17.76 -3.24
CA GLY A 30 -3.18 18.46 -2.10
C GLY A 30 -3.78 18.12 -0.73
N HIS A 31 -4.79 17.25 -0.66
CA HIS A 31 -5.37 16.71 0.59
C HIS A 31 -5.19 15.20 0.76
N VAL A 32 -4.98 14.44 -0.32
CA VAL A 32 -4.52 13.05 -0.23
C VAL A 32 -3.00 13.06 -0.19
N LEU A 33 -2.41 12.69 0.96
CA LEU A 33 -0.95 12.68 1.12
C LEU A 33 -0.28 11.64 0.24
N THR A 34 -0.85 10.45 0.22
CA THR A 34 -0.45 9.30 -0.59
C THR A 34 -1.60 8.31 -0.61
N SER A 35 -1.50 7.30 -1.47
CA SER A 35 -2.43 6.17 -1.51
C SER A 35 -1.67 4.87 -1.34
N MET A 36 -2.14 3.99 -0.45
CA MET A 36 -1.66 2.62 -0.35
C MET A 36 -2.33 1.81 -1.45
N MET A 37 -1.58 1.48 -2.49
CA MET A 37 -2.06 0.80 -3.67
C MET A 37 -1.90 -0.71 -3.55
N LYS A 38 -2.94 -1.45 -3.91
CA LYS A 38 -2.86 -2.88 -4.22
C LYS A 38 -2.59 -3.02 -5.71
N ARG A 39 -1.40 -3.52 -6.04
CA ARG A 39 -0.93 -3.69 -7.41
C ARG A 39 -1.49 -4.98 -8.01
N VAL A 40 -2.81 -5.00 -8.22
CA VAL A 40 -3.51 -6.14 -8.86
C VAL A 40 -2.97 -6.39 -10.27
N ASP A 41 -2.56 -5.35 -10.97
CA ASP A 41 -1.87 -5.41 -12.26
C ASP A 41 -0.62 -6.30 -12.19
N VAL A 42 0.22 -6.13 -11.19
CA VAL A 42 1.43 -6.95 -10.97
C VAL A 42 1.06 -8.41 -10.68
N ALA A 43 0.07 -8.63 -9.81
CA ALA A 43 -0.36 -9.99 -9.47
C ALA A 43 -0.93 -10.75 -10.67
N VAL A 44 -1.76 -10.07 -11.48
CA VAL A 44 -2.33 -10.67 -12.70
C VAL A 44 -1.25 -10.97 -13.73
N ASP A 45 -0.34 -10.03 -13.98
CA ASP A 45 0.78 -10.21 -14.92
C ASP A 45 1.68 -11.39 -14.50
N ASP A 46 1.98 -11.50 -13.22
CA ASP A 46 2.79 -12.61 -12.69
C ASP A 46 2.10 -13.96 -12.87
N VAL A 47 0.80 -14.07 -12.57
CA VAL A 47 0.02 -15.31 -12.76
C VAL A 47 -0.02 -15.70 -14.25
N ILE A 48 -0.22 -14.74 -15.15
CA ILE A 48 -0.19 -14.99 -16.60
C ILE A 48 1.19 -15.51 -17.02
N LYS A 49 2.27 -14.91 -16.56
CA LYS A 49 3.64 -15.35 -16.83
C LYS A 49 3.90 -16.76 -16.30
N GLN A 50 3.48 -17.06 -15.07
CA GLN A 50 3.61 -18.40 -14.49
C GLN A 50 2.81 -19.44 -15.28
N HIS A 51 1.62 -19.09 -15.76
CA HIS A 51 0.83 -19.96 -16.62
C HIS A 51 1.54 -20.22 -17.96
N SER A 52 2.01 -19.18 -18.62
CA SER A 52 2.66 -19.26 -19.94
C SER A 52 3.95 -20.07 -19.93
N ASN A 53 4.71 -20.04 -18.82
CA ASN A 53 5.94 -20.81 -18.67
C ASN A 53 5.74 -22.18 -17.99
N GLY A 54 4.50 -22.56 -17.69
CA GLY A 54 4.16 -23.86 -17.09
C GLY A 54 4.52 -24.01 -15.61
N SER A 55 4.88 -22.91 -14.92
CA SER A 55 5.26 -22.97 -13.50
C SER A 55 4.07 -22.80 -12.54
N LEU A 56 2.93 -22.32 -13.04
CA LEU A 56 1.74 -22.13 -12.22
C LEU A 56 1.23 -23.45 -11.66
N ARG A 57 1.08 -23.53 -10.33
CA ARG A 57 0.52 -24.67 -9.62
C ARG A 57 -0.83 -24.30 -9.03
N GLY A 58 -1.87 -25.10 -9.35
CA GLY A 58 -3.19 -24.94 -8.75
C GLY A 58 -3.19 -25.35 -7.27
N GLY A 59 -4.16 -24.82 -6.51
CA GLY A 59 -4.35 -25.15 -5.09
C GLY A 59 -3.43 -24.41 -4.11
N ASN A 60 -2.56 -23.52 -4.60
CA ASN A 60 -1.68 -22.71 -3.77
C ASN A 60 -2.25 -21.29 -3.59
N THR A 61 -1.94 -20.69 -2.43
CA THR A 61 -2.18 -19.26 -2.18
C THR A 61 -0.91 -18.48 -2.51
N LEU A 62 -1.01 -17.52 -3.41
CA LEU A 62 0.08 -16.60 -3.75
C LEU A 62 -0.11 -15.31 -2.94
N ASN A 63 0.94 -14.88 -2.24
CA ASN A 63 0.94 -13.66 -1.45
C ASN A 63 1.79 -12.59 -2.16
N TYR A 64 1.20 -11.40 -2.32
CA TYR A 64 1.86 -10.29 -3.00
C TYR A 64 2.04 -9.14 -2.01
N GLY A 65 3.21 -9.07 -1.40
CA GLY A 65 3.60 -8.02 -0.47
C GLY A 65 4.47 -6.95 -1.10
N LEU A 66 5.31 -6.32 -0.27
CA LEU A 66 6.30 -5.33 -0.72
C LEU A 66 7.42 -5.95 -1.55
N VAL A 67 7.79 -7.21 -1.27
CA VAL A 67 8.85 -7.94 -1.97
C VAL A 67 8.45 -8.18 -3.43
N GLU A 68 7.23 -8.64 -3.64
CA GLU A 68 6.66 -8.92 -4.97
C GLU A 68 6.16 -7.65 -5.67
N ASN A 69 6.32 -6.47 -5.03
CA ASN A 69 5.75 -5.22 -5.50
C ASN A 69 4.22 -5.26 -5.66
N GLY A 70 3.55 -6.12 -4.89
CA GLY A 70 2.09 -6.26 -4.87
C GLY A 70 1.37 -5.17 -4.10
N VAL A 71 2.10 -4.45 -3.23
CA VAL A 71 1.63 -3.23 -2.56
C VAL A 71 2.65 -2.11 -2.72
N ALA A 72 2.17 -0.88 -2.88
CA ALA A 72 3.02 0.28 -3.07
C ALA A 72 2.34 1.55 -2.54
N LEU A 73 3.12 2.61 -2.35
CA LEU A 73 2.59 3.95 -2.18
C LEU A 73 2.49 4.65 -3.55
N SER A 74 1.50 5.54 -3.69
CA SER A 74 1.40 6.42 -4.85
C SER A 74 2.60 7.36 -4.96
N GLU A 75 2.77 7.99 -6.12
CA GLU A 75 3.88 8.93 -6.39
C GLU A 75 3.78 10.24 -5.59
N MET A 76 2.67 10.48 -4.89
CA MET A 76 2.42 11.71 -4.11
C MET A 76 2.45 12.97 -5.00
N LYS A 77 1.90 12.90 -6.22
CA LYS A 77 2.02 13.95 -7.25
C LYS A 77 1.62 15.34 -6.79
N HIS A 78 0.60 15.43 -5.92
CA HIS A 78 0.03 16.69 -5.46
C HIS A 78 0.47 17.11 -4.05
N THR A 79 1.27 16.29 -3.37
CA THR A 79 1.60 16.49 -1.95
C THR A 79 3.07 16.31 -1.61
N ARG A 80 3.87 15.78 -2.54
CA ARG A 80 5.29 15.50 -2.30
C ARG A 80 6.07 16.72 -1.81
N ASN A 81 5.73 17.92 -2.30
CA ASN A 81 6.34 19.17 -1.86
C ASN A 81 5.86 19.66 -0.49
N LYS A 82 4.74 19.15 -0.01
CA LYS A 82 4.17 19.44 1.33
C LYS A 82 4.71 18.54 2.42
N ILE A 83 5.25 17.37 2.04
CA ILE A 83 5.79 16.38 2.97
C ILE A 83 7.29 16.64 3.14
N PRO A 84 7.77 16.97 4.36
CA PRO A 84 9.20 17.13 4.59
C PRO A 84 9.98 15.88 4.16
N SER A 85 11.07 16.07 3.44
CA SER A 85 11.89 15.00 2.85
C SER A 85 12.35 13.94 3.86
N LYS A 86 12.59 14.35 5.12
CA LYS A 86 12.94 13.44 6.21
C LYS A 86 11.90 12.33 6.45
N TYR A 87 10.62 12.64 6.28
CA TYR A 87 9.55 11.64 6.45
C TYR A 87 9.47 10.70 5.26
N ILE A 88 9.64 11.20 4.03
CA ILE A 88 9.72 10.38 2.83
C ILE A 88 10.89 9.41 2.95
N GLN A 89 12.07 9.88 3.33
CA GLN A 89 13.26 9.05 3.55
C GLN A 89 13.02 7.98 4.63
N ARG A 90 12.32 8.34 5.71
CA ARG A 90 11.97 7.40 6.77
C ARG A 90 11.05 6.29 6.26
N VAL A 91 10.04 6.63 5.46
CA VAL A 91 9.13 5.65 4.85
C VAL A 91 9.87 4.73 3.90
N GLU A 92 10.74 5.26 3.04
CA GLU A 92 11.57 4.45 2.14
C GLU A 92 12.52 3.52 2.90
N LYS A 93 13.09 4.00 4.02
CA LYS A 93 13.91 3.16 4.90
C LYS A 93 13.07 2.03 5.51
N MET A 94 11.89 2.32 6.04
CA MET A 94 10.98 1.30 6.60
C MET A 94 10.60 0.27 5.53
N LYS A 95 10.29 0.70 4.30
CA LYS A 95 10.03 -0.21 3.18
C LYS A 95 11.20 -1.17 2.96
N LYS A 96 12.43 -0.67 2.90
CA LYS A 96 13.63 -1.50 2.76
C LYS A 96 13.82 -2.46 3.94
N ASP A 97 13.58 -1.98 5.15
CA ASP A 97 13.71 -2.79 6.38
C ASP A 97 12.66 -3.92 6.43
N ILE A 98 11.46 -3.71 5.87
CA ILE A 98 10.43 -4.76 5.73
C ILE A 98 10.85 -5.77 4.64
N ILE A 99 11.27 -5.30 3.47
CA ILE A 99 11.69 -6.16 2.35
C ILE A 99 12.87 -7.05 2.77
N SER A 100 13.81 -6.52 3.55
CA SER A 100 14.96 -7.28 4.06
C SER A 100 14.62 -8.19 5.25
N GLY A 101 13.37 -8.19 5.74
CA GLY A 101 12.94 -8.98 6.88
C GLY A 101 13.40 -8.44 8.25
N LYS A 102 14.04 -7.27 8.29
CA LYS A 102 14.47 -6.62 9.52
C LYS A 102 13.28 -6.12 10.35
N ILE A 103 12.22 -5.68 9.68
CA ILE A 103 10.93 -5.37 10.30
C ILE A 103 9.96 -6.46 9.85
N LYS A 104 9.40 -7.20 10.81
CA LYS A 104 8.32 -8.16 10.56
C LYS A 104 6.98 -7.47 10.77
N VAL A 105 6.15 -7.48 9.73
CA VAL A 105 4.78 -6.98 9.82
C VAL A 105 3.93 -8.05 10.49
N TRP A 106 3.14 -7.65 11.50
CA TRP A 106 2.24 -8.56 12.19
C TRP A 106 1.08 -8.96 11.29
N ASP A 107 0.90 -10.25 11.10
CA ASP A 107 -0.23 -10.81 10.35
C ASP A 107 -1.25 -11.42 11.32
N VAL A 108 -2.34 -10.69 11.55
CA VAL A 108 -3.41 -11.14 12.45
C VAL A 108 -4.10 -12.41 11.96
N THR A 109 -4.08 -12.70 10.66
CA THR A 109 -4.70 -13.91 10.09
C THR A 109 -3.92 -15.17 10.42
N GLN A 110 -2.61 -15.03 10.63
CA GLN A 110 -1.70 -16.13 10.97
C GLN A 110 -1.39 -16.19 12.47
N GLN A 111 -1.31 -15.06 13.13
CA GLN A 111 -0.77 -14.90 14.49
C GLN A 111 -1.82 -14.49 15.53
N GLY A 112 -3.07 -14.22 15.08
CA GLY A 112 -4.12 -13.66 15.94
C GLY A 112 -3.86 -12.21 16.35
N TYR A 113 -4.69 -11.68 17.23
CA TYR A 113 -4.51 -10.31 17.73
C TYR A 113 -3.30 -10.23 18.67
N PRO A 114 -2.46 -9.18 18.55
CA PRO A 114 -1.36 -8.98 19.48
C PRO A 114 -1.87 -8.72 20.91
N SER A 115 -1.09 -9.13 21.91
CA SER A 115 -1.50 -9.08 23.32
C SER A 115 -1.85 -7.68 23.84
N TYR A 116 -1.29 -6.62 23.23
CA TYR A 116 -1.60 -5.24 23.59
C TYR A 116 -2.95 -4.73 23.05
N MET A 117 -3.68 -5.55 22.28
CA MET A 117 -5.02 -5.25 21.77
C MET A 117 -6.14 -6.02 22.51
N ASN A 118 -5.79 -6.80 23.53
CA ASN A 118 -6.72 -7.53 24.39
C ASN A 118 -6.98 -6.75 25.68
#